data_0a4d3989add3bb29b9ead752d5884985
#
_entry.id   0a4d3989add3bb29b9ead752d5884985
#
_cell.length_a   1.000
_cell.length_b   1.000
_cell.length_c   1.000
_cell.angle_alpha   90.00
_cell.angle_beta   90.00
_cell.angle_gamma   90.00
#
_symmetry.space_group_name_H-M   'P 1'
#
loop_
_entity.id
_entity.type
_entity.pdbx_description
1 polymer ?
#
loop_
_entity_poly.entity_id
_entity_poly.type
_entity_poly.pdbx_seq_one_letter_code
_entity_poly.pdbx_strand_id
1 'polypeptide(L)'
;MPGWWQALGLPGLVDLHVHFLPERMERRVWHHFDNGGPLMGQGWQIRYRQPVEERVALLTGMGLRAFPALAYAHRPGMAADLNAWTLDFARKVPECLPSATFFPEPGVLAYVRQALDDGVRIFKIHLQVGAFDPRLPELDPVWGLLAEAGTPVVVHASSVPVPGGCVGVQPVSEVMRRHPRLRMVIAHLGMPEYEDFFDLAERHERVALDTTMAFTSFAELGMPFPQRLSPRLRELGLAGKVVLGSDFPTIPHAYAHQLDGLEGLGLGGDWLRAVCWENAIRMI
;
A
#
# COMPACT_ATOMS: atom_id res chain seq x y z
N MET A 1 -12.32 9.60 15.37
CA MET A 1 -12.06 8.70 16.51
C MET A 1 -10.73 8.97 17.22
N PRO A 2 -10.48 10.19 17.71
CA PRO A 2 -9.34 10.43 18.56
C PRO A 2 -9.42 9.48 19.77
N GLY A 3 -8.32 8.76 20.05
CA GLY A 3 -8.29 7.83 21.18
C GLY A 3 -8.74 6.39 20.92
N TRP A 4 -9.24 6.05 19.72
CA TRP A 4 -9.64 4.68 19.38
C TRP A 4 -8.49 3.67 19.60
N TRP A 5 -7.30 3.99 19.09
CA TRP A 5 -6.10 3.17 19.26
C TRP A 5 -5.66 3.02 20.72
N GLN A 6 -5.94 4.05 21.57
CA GLN A 6 -5.64 4.00 23.00
C GLN A 6 -6.53 2.98 23.74
N ALA A 7 -7.80 2.85 23.33
CA ALA A 7 -8.69 1.83 23.87
C ALA A 7 -8.20 0.40 23.55
N LEU A 8 -7.43 0.23 22.48
CA LEU A 8 -6.75 -1.03 22.16
C LEU A 8 -5.40 -1.22 22.90
N GLY A 9 -4.97 -0.25 23.72
CA GLY A 9 -3.66 -0.28 24.38
C GLY A 9 -2.46 -0.08 23.46
N LEU A 10 -2.68 0.51 22.26
CA LEU A 10 -1.63 0.76 21.29
C LEU A 10 -0.93 2.10 21.54
N PRO A 11 0.37 2.24 21.23
CA PRO A 11 1.08 3.51 21.28
C PRO A 11 0.71 4.45 20.12
N GLY A 12 0.03 3.94 19.11
CA GLY A 12 -0.44 4.62 17.92
C GLY A 12 -0.86 3.65 16.82
N LEU A 13 -0.88 4.15 15.59
CA LEU A 13 -1.20 3.38 14.38
C LEU A 13 -0.02 3.45 13.40
N VAL A 14 0.15 2.40 12.60
CA VAL A 14 1.06 2.37 11.45
C VAL A 14 0.26 2.04 10.21
N ASP A 15 0.24 2.96 9.26
CA ASP A 15 -0.45 2.80 7.97
C ASP A 15 0.60 2.68 6.87
N LEU A 16 0.70 1.52 6.23
CA LEU A 16 1.72 1.26 5.20
C LEU A 16 1.30 1.63 3.78
N HIS A 17 0.08 2.21 3.61
CA HIS A 17 -0.41 2.60 2.29
C HIS A 17 -0.99 4.02 2.31
N VAL A 18 -0.09 4.99 2.39
CA VAL A 18 -0.40 6.43 2.36
C VAL A 18 0.35 7.06 1.21
N HIS A 19 -0.29 7.99 0.51
CA HIS A 19 0.26 8.70 -0.63
C HIS A 19 0.49 10.19 -0.30
N PHE A 20 1.70 10.67 -0.54
CA PHE A 20 2.00 12.08 -0.71
C PHE A 20 2.81 12.24 -1.97
N LEU A 21 2.52 13.26 -2.76
CA LEU A 21 3.09 13.46 -4.09
C LEU A 21 3.56 14.91 -4.26
N PRO A 22 4.52 15.18 -5.16
CA PRO A 22 4.81 16.54 -5.59
C PRO A 22 3.53 17.26 -6.02
N GLU A 23 3.33 18.50 -5.60
CA GLU A 23 2.09 19.28 -5.80
C GLU A 23 1.58 19.26 -7.26
N ARG A 24 2.50 19.42 -8.22
CA ARG A 24 2.16 19.35 -9.65
C ARG A 24 1.60 17.98 -10.06
N MET A 25 2.11 16.90 -9.48
CA MET A 25 1.62 15.55 -9.76
C MET A 25 0.30 15.30 -9.07
N GLU A 26 0.17 15.74 -7.84
CA GLU A 26 -1.06 15.65 -7.05
C GLU A 26 -2.24 16.33 -7.74
N ARG A 27 -2.04 17.54 -8.28
CA ARG A 27 -3.07 18.24 -9.07
C ARG A 27 -3.49 17.45 -10.33
N ARG A 28 -2.58 16.72 -10.96
CA ARG A 28 -2.91 15.85 -12.10
C ARG A 28 -3.70 14.61 -11.67
N VAL A 29 -3.36 14.03 -10.52
CA VAL A 29 -4.11 12.92 -9.94
C VAL A 29 -5.53 13.39 -9.62
N TRP A 30 -5.71 14.53 -8.95
CA TRP A 30 -7.04 15.08 -8.66
C TRP A 30 -7.85 15.34 -9.92
N HIS A 31 -7.22 15.95 -10.93
CA HIS A 31 -7.87 16.18 -12.23
C HIS A 31 -8.33 14.86 -12.89
N HIS A 32 -7.52 13.80 -12.79
CA HIS A 32 -7.89 12.47 -13.31
C HIS A 32 -9.13 11.92 -12.59
N PHE A 33 -9.17 11.98 -11.27
CA PHE A 33 -10.34 11.53 -10.49
C PHE A 33 -11.59 12.39 -10.74
N ASP A 34 -11.43 13.69 -10.92
CA ASP A 34 -12.56 14.60 -11.18
C ASP A 34 -13.19 14.38 -12.56
N ASN A 35 -12.42 13.91 -13.54
CA ASN A 35 -12.82 13.84 -14.95
C ASN A 35 -12.82 12.41 -15.53
N GLY A 36 -12.32 11.43 -14.79
CA GLY A 36 -12.18 10.04 -15.25
C GLY A 36 -13.47 9.23 -15.31
N GLY A 37 -14.59 9.83 -14.92
CA GLY A 37 -15.87 9.13 -14.81
C GLY A 37 -15.97 8.27 -13.55
N PRO A 38 -17.04 7.47 -13.40
CA PRO A 38 -17.21 6.63 -12.23
C PRO A 38 -16.16 5.51 -12.21
N LEU A 39 -15.36 5.49 -11.14
CA LEU A 39 -14.49 4.37 -10.82
C LEU A 39 -15.27 3.36 -9.97
N MET A 40 -15.12 2.07 -10.25
CA MET A 40 -15.86 1.03 -9.55
C MET A 40 -17.40 1.23 -9.60
N GLY A 41 -17.91 1.87 -10.67
CA GLY A 41 -19.33 2.18 -10.83
C GLY A 41 -19.84 3.34 -9.97
N GLN A 42 -18.97 4.07 -9.28
CA GLN A 42 -19.30 5.17 -8.37
C GLN A 42 -18.48 6.43 -8.67
N GLY A 43 -19.01 7.60 -8.30
CA GLY A 43 -18.24 8.84 -8.32
C GLY A 43 -17.15 8.82 -7.25
N TRP A 44 -15.93 9.13 -7.63
CA TRP A 44 -14.79 9.19 -6.71
C TRP A 44 -14.42 10.63 -6.44
N GLN A 45 -14.95 11.20 -5.37
CA GLN A 45 -14.61 12.55 -4.92
C GLN A 45 -13.52 12.49 -3.84
N ILE A 46 -12.29 12.86 -4.19
CA ILE A 46 -11.19 12.90 -3.24
C ILE A 46 -11.54 13.87 -2.11
N ARG A 47 -11.56 13.35 -0.88
CA ARG A 47 -11.95 14.11 0.31
C ARG A 47 -10.87 15.06 0.81
N TYR A 48 -9.59 14.66 0.71
CA TYR A 48 -8.47 15.34 1.37
C TYR A 48 -7.62 16.12 0.38
N ARG A 49 -8.01 17.40 0.14
CA ARG A 49 -7.33 18.32 -0.78
C ARG A 49 -6.70 19.52 -0.07
N GLN A 50 -6.65 19.48 1.24
CA GLN A 50 -6.01 20.49 2.06
C GLN A 50 -4.50 20.54 1.79
N PRO A 51 -3.79 21.60 2.20
CA PRO A 51 -2.34 21.66 2.18
C PRO A 51 -1.69 20.43 2.85
N VAL A 52 -0.49 20.11 2.42
CA VAL A 52 0.24 18.91 2.88
C VAL A 52 0.36 18.87 4.40
N GLU A 53 0.67 20.03 5.01
CA GLU A 53 0.87 20.17 6.45
C GLU A 53 -0.42 19.84 7.24
N GLU A 54 -1.57 20.26 6.74
CA GLU A 54 -2.86 19.96 7.35
C GLU A 54 -3.20 18.47 7.23
N ARG A 55 -2.85 17.84 6.11
CA ARG A 55 -3.05 16.39 5.90
C ARG A 55 -2.14 15.57 6.81
N VAL A 56 -0.88 15.98 6.99
CA VAL A 56 0.03 15.36 7.96
C VAL A 56 -0.51 15.54 9.38
N ALA A 57 -0.93 16.76 9.76
CA ALA A 57 -1.52 17.01 11.06
C ALA A 57 -2.80 16.17 11.31
N LEU A 58 -3.60 15.92 10.28
CA LEU A 58 -4.76 15.06 10.38
C LEU A 58 -4.35 13.62 10.70
N LEU A 59 -3.39 13.05 9.97
CA LEU A 59 -2.91 11.68 10.21
C LEU A 59 -2.32 11.52 11.62
N THR A 60 -1.46 12.45 12.04
CA THR A 60 -0.86 12.41 13.38
C THR A 60 -1.90 12.61 14.47
N GLY A 61 -2.90 13.46 14.24
CA GLY A 61 -4.06 13.64 15.12
C GLY A 61 -4.96 12.40 15.23
N MET A 62 -5.00 11.56 14.19
CA MET A 62 -5.66 10.25 14.21
C MET A 62 -4.83 9.18 14.95
N GLY A 63 -3.62 9.51 15.37
CA GLY A 63 -2.74 8.61 16.11
C GLY A 63 -1.70 7.88 15.27
N LEU A 64 -1.51 8.24 14.00
CA LEU A 64 -0.46 7.65 13.19
C LEU A 64 0.92 8.05 13.73
N ARG A 65 1.78 7.07 13.88
CA ARG A 65 3.18 7.19 14.31
C ARG A 65 4.17 6.85 13.21
N ALA A 66 3.69 6.11 12.18
CA ALA A 66 4.48 5.84 10.99
C ALA A 66 3.57 5.67 9.78
N PHE A 67 3.96 6.26 8.65
CA PHE A 67 3.33 6.10 7.35
C PHE A 67 4.33 6.47 6.23
N PRO A 68 4.33 5.82 5.06
CA PRO A 68 5.15 6.20 3.93
C PRO A 68 4.50 7.31 3.10
N ALA A 69 5.28 7.98 2.27
CA ALA A 69 4.79 8.81 1.16
C ALA A 69 4.89 8.00 -0.14
N LEU A 70 3.99 7.03 -0.33
CA LEU A 70 4.07 6.14 -1.48
C LEU A 70 3.84 6.89 -2.80
N ALA A 71 4.82 6.82 -3.68
CA ALA A 71 4.71 7.25 -5.06
C ALA A 71 4.98 6.04 -5.97
N TYR A 72 4.51 6.08 -7.20
CA TYR A 72 4.81 5.04 -8.18
C TYR A 72 5.06 5.62 -9.57
N ALA A 73 6.12 5.13 -10.21
CA ALA A 73 6.46 5.49 -11.57
C ALA A 73 5.57 4.71 -12.56
N HIS A 74 5.10 5.40 -13.61
CA HIS A 74 4.28 4.82 -14.65
C HIS A 74 4.85 5.05 -16.06
N ARG A 75 6.09 5.54 -16.15
CA ARG A 75 6.86 5.72 -17.37
C ARG A 75 8.35 5.87 -17.05
N PRO A 76 9.23 5.62 -18.02
CA PRO A 76 10.67 5.82 -17.83
C PRO A 76 11.04 7.24 -17.41
N GLY A 77 12.09 7.37 -16.59
CA GLY A 77 12.63 8.64 -16.10
C GLY A 77 11.85 9.28 -14.95
N MET A 78 10.78 8.63 -14.44
CA MET A 78 10.01 9.18 -13.31
C MET A 78 10.53 8.77 -11.93
N ALA A 79 11.07 7.56 -11.84
CA ALA A 79 11.38 6.97 -10.53
C ALA A 79 12.41 7.79 -9.75
N ALA A 80 13.46 8.25 -10.40
CA ALA A 80 14.52 9.01 -9.74
C ALA A 80 14.01 10.32 -9.11
N ASP A 81 13.20 11.09 -9.85
CA ASP A 81 12.62 12.36 -9.34
C ASP A 81 11.66 12.11 -8.19
N LEU A 82 10.83 11.05 -8.29
CA LEU A 82 9.90 10.67 -7.23
C LEU A 82 10.64 10.23 -5.97
N ASN A 83 11.69 9.43 -6.11
CA ASN A 83 12.50 8.95 -4.99
C ASN A 83 13.21 10.11 -4.28
N ALA A 84 13.79 11.05 -5.03
CA ALA A 84 14.39 12.25 -4.45
C ALA A 84 13.37 13.06 -3.64
N TRP A 85 12.15 13.23 -4.18
CA TRP A 85 11.10 13.98 -3.51
C TRP A 85 10.58 13.26 -2.25
N THR A 86 10.30 11.94 -2.32
CA THR A 86 9.79 11.18 -1.17
C THR A 86 10.80 11.12 -0.03
N LEU A 87 12.10 11.01 -0.34
CA LEU A 87 13.17 11.08 0.66
C LEU A 87 13.27 12.48 1.30
N ASP A 88 13.16 13.55 0.52
CA ASP A 88 13.13 14.90 1.05
C ASP A 88 11.90 15.14 1.92
N PHE A 89 10.75 14.62 1.53
CA PHE A 89 9.53 14.67 2.32
C PHE A 89 9.69 13.94 3.67
N ALA A 90 10.24 12.74 3.67
CA ALA A 90 10.48 11.97 4.90
C ALA A 90 11.47 12.64 5.85
N ARG A 91 12.45 13.42 5.34
CA ARG A 91 13.34 14.24 6.19
C ARG A 91 12.62 15.38 6.91
N LYS A 92 11.52 15.88 6.33
CA LYS A 92 10.73 17.01 6.86
C LYS A 92 9.58 16.59 7.77
N VAL A 93 9.12 15.34 7.64
CA VAL A 93 7.98 14.77 8.37
C VAL A 93 8.47 13.59 9.20
N PRO A 94 8.65 13.74 10.52
CA PRO A 94 9.26 12.71 11.38
C PRO A 94 8.52 11.37 11.37
N GLU A 95 7.20 11.38 11.18
CA GLU A 95 6.38 10.17 11.10
C GLU A 95 6.41 9.51 9.72
N CYS A 96 7.00 10.16 8.70
CA CYS A 96 7.07 9.61 7.36
C CYS A 96 8.24 8.64 7.22
N LEU A 97 7.92 7.40 6.87
CA LEU A 97 8.91 6.38 6.50
C LEU A 97 9.54 6.73 5.14
N PRO A 98 10.88 6.74 5.03
CA PRO A 98 11.55 6.88 3.75
C PRO A 98 11.07 5.82 2.75
N SER A 99 10.51 6.25 1.63
CA SER A 99 9.92 5.37 0.63
C SER A 99 10.45 5.67 -0.76
N ALA A 100 10.37 4.68 -1.67
CA ALA A 100 10.80 4.83 -3.05
C ALA A 100 9.93 3.99 -4.00
N THR A 101 10.17 4.18 -5.28
CA THR A 101 9.55 3.41 -6.37
C THR A 101 10.60 3.00 -7.39
N PHE A 102 10.22 2.09 -8.29
CA PHE A 102 11.03 1.75 -9.45
C PHE A 102 10.15 1.44 -10.66
N PHE A 103 10.79 1.46 -11.83
CA PHE A 103 10.18 1.19 -13.12
C PHE A 103 11.15 0.35 -13.97
N PRO A 104 10.69 -0.57 -14.83
CA PRO A 104 11.57 -1.32 -15.73
C PRO A 104 12.19 -0.39 -16.77
N GLU A 105 13.41 0.06 -16.51
CA GLU A 105 14.16 0.99 -17.34
C GLU A 105 15.67 0.80 -17.16
N PRO A 106 16.51 1.25 -18.12
CA PRO A 106 17.95 1.20 -17.94
C PRO A 106 18.40 1.89 -16.65
N GLY A 107 19.25 1.21 -15.87
CA GLY A 107 19.75 1.74 -14.60
C GLY A 107 18.86 1.49 -13.38
N VAL A 108 17.73 0.77 -13.50
CA VAL A 108 16.82 0.49 -12.39
C VAL A 108 17.52 -0.11 -11.18
N LEU A 109 18.41 -1.08 -11.38
CA LEU A 109 19.16 -1.72 -10.29
C LEU A 109 20.05 -0.71 -9.54
N ALA A 110 20.67 0.23 -10.27
CA ALA A 110 21.57 1.20 -9.67
C ALA A 110 20.82 2.18 -8.76
N TYR A 111 19.71 2.77 -9.24
CA TYR A 111 18.98 3.73 -8.42
C TYR A 111 18.15 3.07 -7.30
N VAL A 112 17.76 1.80 -7.43
CA VAL A 112 17.16 1.05 -6.31
C VAL A 112 18.20 0.77 -5.22
N ARG A 113 19.43 0.40 -5.60
CA ARG A 113 20.55 0.26 -4.66
C ARG A 113 20.82 1.58 -3.93
N GLN A 114 20.92 2.67 -4.68
CA GLN A 114 21.11 4.00 -4.09
C GLN A 114 20.00 4.36 -3.12
N ALA A 115 18.74 4.07 -3.45
CA ALA A 115 17.61 4.32 -2.55
C ALA A 115 17.73 3.52 -1.23
N LEU A 116 18.19 2.27 -1.30
CA LEU A 116 18.46 1.47 -0.09
C LEU A 116 19.62 2.07 0.74
N ASP A 117 20.70 2.49 0.09
CA ASP A 117 21.83 3.15 0.75
C ASP A 117 21.43 4.49 1.39
N ASP A 118 20.45 5.20 0.80
CA ASP A 118 19.85 6.43 1.32
C ASP A 118 18.83 6.18 2.47
N GLY A 119 18.61 4.92 2.85
CA GLY A 119 17.81 4.52 4.00
C GLY A 119 16.33 4.30 3.71
N VAL A 120 15.95 4.05 2.46
CA VAL A 120 14.57 3.67 2.11
C VAL A 120 14.15 2.41 2.87
N ARG A 121 12.96 2.46 3.46
CA ARG A 121 12.37 1.43 4.30
C ARG A 121 11.25 0.65 3.61
N ILE A 122 10.66 1.19 2.55
CA ILE A 122 9.53 0.59 1.83
C ILE A 122 9.49 1.08 0.38
N PHE A 123 9.19 0.18 -0.54
CA PHE A 123 8.99 0.50 -1.95
C PHE A 123 7.52 0.38 -2.35
N LYS A 124 7.11 1.08 -3.41
CA LYS A 124 5.79 0.95 -4.03
C LYS A 124 5.91 0.81 -5.52
N ILE A 125 5.18 -0.14 -6.09
CA ILE A 125 4.90 -0.21 -7.54
C ILE A 125 3.42 -0.43 -7.78
N HIS A 126 2.98 -0.06 -8.98
CA HIS A 126 1.62 -0.25 -9.44
C HIS A 126 1.65 -0.89 -10.83
N LEU A 127 1.38 -2.20 -10.90
CA LEU A 127 1.53 -2.97 -12.14
C LEU A 127 0.58 -2.50 -13.24
N GLN A 128 -0.66 -2.18 -12.86
CA GLN A 128 -1.67 -1.75 -13.83
C GLN A 128 -1.37 -0.36 -14.40
N VAL A 129 -1.17 0.65 -13.55
CA VAL A 129 -0.90 2.04 -13.98
C VAL A 129 0.48 2.14 -14.64
N GLY A 130 1.45 1.39 -14.14
CA GLY A 130 2.78 1.27 -14.75
C GLY A 130 2.78 0.48 -16.06
N ALA A 131 1.75 -0.31 -16.30
CA ALA A 131 1.58 -1.14 -17.50
C ALA A 131 2.81 -2.01 -17.83
N PHE A 132 3.42 -2.61 -16.83
CA PHE A 132 4.58 -3.48 -17.02
C PHE A 132 4.42 -4.84 -16.35
N ASP A 133 5.15 -5.82 -16.87
CA ASP A 133 5.22 -7.16 -16.32
C ASP A 133 6.30 -7.20 -15.22
N PRO A 134 5.98 -7.59 -13.97
CA PRO A 134 6.98 -7.70 -12.91
C PRO A 134 8.00 -8.80 -13.14
N ARG A 135 7.79 -9.67 -14.14
CA ARG A 135 8.68 -10.78 -14.50
C ARG A 135 9.76 -10.38 -15.49
N LEU A 136 9.76 -9.14 -15.98
CA LEU A 136 10.77 -8.63 -16.93
C LEU A 136 12.19 -8.90 -16.45
N PRO A 137 13.10 -9.35 -17.34
CA PRO A 137 14.46 -9.75 -16.94
C PRO A 137 15.24 -8.65 -16.22
N GLU A 138 15.04 -7.39 -16.58
CA GLU A 138 15.70 -6.24 -15.94
C GLU A 138 15.25 -6.01 -14.49
N LEU A 139 14.08 -6.52 -14.09
CA LEU A 139 13.58 -6.45 -12.71
C LEU A 139 14.05 -7.62 -11.85
N ASP A 140 14.50 -8.72 -12.44
CA ASP A 140 14.93 -9.90 -11.66
C ASP A 140 16.05 -9.58 -10.65
N PRO A 141 17.14 -8.87 -11.04
CA PRO A 141 18.16 -8.46 -10.08
C PRO A 141 17.64 -7.43 -9.04
N VAL A 142 16.62 -6.63 -9.38
CA VAL A 142 15.99 -5.70 -8.43
C VAL A 142 15.25 -6.47 -7.34
N TRP A 143 14.47 -7.48 -7.72
CA TRP A 143 13.78 -8.36 -6.77
C TRP A 143 14.78 -9.09 -5.85
N GLY A 144 15.89 -9.58 -6.42
CA GLY A 144 16.98 -10.19 -5.65
C GLY A 144 17.57 -9.23 -4.62
N LEU A 145 17.88 -8.01 -5.02
CA LEU A 145 18.43 -6.96 -4.15
C LEU A 145 17.47 -6.62 -3.00
N LEU A 146 16.18 -6.43 -3.28
CA LEU A 146 15.16 -6.13 -2.28
C LEU A 146 14.93 -7.30 -1.32
N ALA A 147 14.99 -8.54 -1.84
CA ALA A 147 14.92 -9.75 -1.03
C ALA A 147 16.11 -9.90 -0.07
N GLU A 148 17.32 -9.52 -0.48
CA GLU A 148 18.53 -9.50 0.34
C GLU A 148 18.48 -8.40 1.41
N ALA A 149 18.03 -7.21 1.03
CA ALA A 149 17.85 -6.08 1.94
C ALA A 149 16.72 -6.32 2.97
N GLY A 150 15.79 -7.22 2.67
CA GLY A 150 14.59 -7.46 3.49
C GLY A 150 13.61 -6.28 3.48
N THR A 151 13.75 -5.36 2.52
CA THR A 151 12.89 -4.18 2.41
C THR A 151 11.58 -4.55 1.71
N PRO A 152 10.41 -4.25 2.32
CA PRO A 152 9.12 -4.59 1.75
C PRO A 152 8.79 -3.76 0.50
N VAL A 153 8.05 -4.39 -0.41
CA VAL A 153 7.48 -3.74 -1.59
C VAL A 153 5.96 -3.83 -1.54
N VAL A 154 5.28 -2.70 -1.50
CA VAL A 154 3.82 -2.63 -1.70
C VAL A 154 3.53 -2.71 -3.19
N VAL A 155 2.77 -3.71 -3.58
CA VAL A 155 2.46 -3.98 -4.99
C VAL A 155 0.95 -3.90 -5.22
N HIS A 156 0.54 -2.95 -6.07
CA HIS A 156 -0.82 -2.99 -6.61
C HIS A 156 -0.82 -3.96 -7.79
N ALA A 157 -1.31 -5.17 -7.53
CA ALA A 157 -1.27 -6.29 -8.48
C ALA A 157 -2.65 -6.71 -9.00
N SER A 158 -3.73 -6.26 -8.37
CA SER A 158 -5.10 -6.60 -8.75
C SER A 158 -5.55 -5.96 -10.06
N SER A 159 -6.68 -6.46 -10.62
CA SER A 159 -7.19 -6.07 -11.94
C SER A 159 -7.94 -4.74 -11.99
N VAL A 160 -8.14 -4.08 -10.85
CA VAL A 160 -8.83 -2.77 -10.76
C VAL A 160 -7.83 -1.62 -10.61
N PRO A 161 -8.22 -0.37 -10.91
CA PRO A 161 -9.54 0.10 -11.33
C PRO A 161 -9.82 -0.05 -12.83
N VAL A 162 -8.84 -0.38 -13.66
CA VAL A 162 -8.99 -0.51 -15.12
C VAL A 162 -8.49 -1.88 -15.57
N PRO A 163 -9.25 -2.69 -16.32
CA PRO A 163 -8.78 -3.98 -16.81
C PRO A 163 -7.57 -3.85 -17.75
N GLY A 164 -6.64 -4.78 -17.68
CA GLY A 164 -5.54 -4.89 -18.64
C GLY A 164 -4.16 -5.08 -17.99
N GLY A 165 -3.16 -5.39 -18.82
CA GLY A 165 -1.78 -5.54 -18.39
C GLY A 165 -1.44 -6.85 -17.67
N CYS A 166 -0.26 -6.88 -17.06
CA CYS A 166 0.24 -8.04 -16.31
C CYS A 166 -0.17 -7.98 -14.84
N VAL A 167 -1.49 -8.03 -14.60
CA VAL A 167 -2.11 -7.98 -13.27
C VAL A 167 -2.63 -9.34 -12.82
N GLY A 168 -3.07 -9.42 -11.57
CA GLY A 168 -3.55 -10.65 -10.95
C GLY A 168 -2.44 -11.42 -10.23
N VAL A 169 -2.81 -12.56 -9.67
CA VAL A 169 -1.92 -13.34 -8.80
C VAL A 169 -0.75 -14.00 -9.54
N GLN A 170 -0.92 -14.37 -10.82
CA GLN A 170 0.07 -15.15 -11.57
C GLN A 170 1.44 -14.45 -11.72
N PRO A 171 1.54 -13.19 -12.18
CA PRO A 171 2.83 -12.52 -12.33
C PRO A 171 3.59 -12.38 -11.00
N VAL A 172 2.90 -12.02 -9.92
CA VAL A 172 3.53 -11.84 -8.60
C VAL A 172 3.88 -13.17 -7.94
N SER A 173 3.08 -14.23 -8.15
CA SER A 173 3.41 -15.58 -7.70
C SER A 173 4.70 -16.10 -8.33
N GLU A 174 4.93 -15.82 -9.62
CA GLU A 174 6.16 -16.18 -10.31
C GLU A 174 7.38 -15.42 -9.75
N VAL A 175 7.24 -14.13 -9.43
CA VAL A 175 8.28 -13.34 -8.76
C VAL A 175 8.59 -13.95 -7.38
N MET A 176 7.56 -14.25 -6.57
CA MET A 176 7.75 -14.84 -5.25
C MET A 176 8.40 -16.24 -5.30
N ARG A 177 8.08 -17.03 -6.33
CA ARG A 177 8.72 -18.34 -6.55
C ARG A 177 10.22 -18.21 -6.82
N ARG A 178 10.64 -17.20 -7.59
CA ARG A 178 12.07 -16.92 -7.88
C ARG A 178 12.79 -16.27 -6.70
N HIS A 179 12.08 -15.43 -5.95
CA HIS A 179 12.63 -14.65 -4.82
C HIS A 179 11.85 -14.91 -3.52
N PRO A 180 11.94 -16.12 -2.91
CA PRO A 180 11.09 -16.51 -1.76
C PRO A 180 11.38 -15.71 -0.49
N ARG A 181 12.51 -14.99 -0.41
CA ARG A 181 12.86 -14.11 0.70
C ARG A 181 12.33 -12.68 0.52
N LEU A 182 11.81 -12.33 -0.66
CA LEU A 182 11.23 -11.01 -0.92
C LEU A 182 10.04 -10.76 -0.01
N ARG A 183 10.02 -9.61 0.67
CA ARG A 183 8.84 -9.15 1.42
C ARG A 183 7.91 -8.39 0.48
N MET A 184 6.75 -8.93 0.22
CA MET A 184 5.75 -8.32 -0.65
C MET A 184 4.47 -8.02 0.13
N VAL A 185 3.96 -6.81 0.01
CA VAL A 185 2.65 -6.40 0.55
C VAL A 185 1.71 -6.20 -0.65
N ILE A 186 0.69 -7.03 -0.75
CA ILE A 186 -0.33 -6.88 -1.77
C ILE A 186 -1.33 -5.82 -1.34
N ALA A 187 -1.49 -4.79 -2.15
CA ALA A 187 -2.41 -3.70 -1.90
C ALA A 187 -3.88 -4.16 -1.92
N HIS A 188 -4.73 -3.52 -1.11
CA HIS A 188 -6.19 -3.68 -1.10
C HIS A 188 -6.67 -5.12 -0.83
N LEU A 189 -5.94 -5.94 -0.06
CA LEU A 189 -6.19 -7.38 0.11
C LEU A 189 -6.23 -8.15 -1.23
N GLY A 190 -5.74 -7.56 -2.31
CA GLY A 190 -5.85 -8.11 -3.66
C GLY A 190 -7.24 -7.96 -4.30
N MET A 191 -8.08 -7.07 -3.78
CA MET A 191 -9.44 -6.78 -4.27
C MET A 191 -9.47 -6.49 -5.79
N PRO A 192 -10.36 -7.09 -6.58
CA PRO A 192 -11.44 -8.00 -6.20
C PRO A 192 -11.04 -9.49 -6.12
N GLU A 193 -9.81 -9.84 -6.50
CA GLU A 193 -9.33 -11.23 -6.54
C GLU A 193 -8.87 -11.69 -5.13
N TYR A 194 -9.67 -11.42 -4.09
CA TYR A 194 -9.35 -11.70 -2.69
C TYR A 194 -8.84 -13.11 -2.45
N GLU A 195 -9.53 -14.12 -2.99
CA GLU A 195 -9.25 -15.53 -2.72
C GLU A 195 -7.87 -15.94 -3.25
N ASP A 196 -7.53 -15.52 -4.47
CA ASP A 196 -6.24 -15.81 -5.10
C ASP A 196 -5.06 -15.21 -4.31
N PHE A 197 -5.24 -13.97 -3.82
CA PHE A 197 -4.19 -13.28 -3.06
C PHE A 197 -4.10 -13.78 -1.60
N PHE A 198 -5.20 -14.24 -1.01
CA PHE A 198 -5.18 -14.95 0.26
C PHE A 198 -4.40 -16.27 0.12
N ASP A 199 -4.66 -17.05 -0.94
CA ASP A 199 -3.90 -18.25 -1.27
C ASP A 199 -2.40 -17.95 -1.46
N LEU A 200 -2.06 -16.83 -2.09
CA LEU A 200 -0.67 -16.40 -2.24
C LEU A 200 -0.04 -16.12 -0.87
N ALA A 201 -0.73 -15.36 -0.03
CA ALA A 201 -0.24 -15.01 1.31
C ALA A 201 -0.07 -16.25 2.20
N GLU A 202 -0.95 -17.24 2.11
CA GLU A 202 -0.84 -18.50 2.85
C GLU A 202 0.35 -19.34 2.38
N ARG A 203 0.56 -19.42 1.07
CA ARG A 203 1.66 -20.22 0.47
C ARG A 203 3.05 -19.63 0.67
N HIS A 204 3.16 -18.30 0.80
CA HIS A 204 4.45 -17.61 0.91
C HIS A 204 4.58 -16.91 2.26
N GLU A 205 5.57 -17.28 3.04
CA GLU A 205 5.83 -16.73 4.38
C GLU A 205 5.96 -15.20 4.37
N ARG A 206 6.59 -14.65 3.33
CA ARG A 206 6.96 -13.23 3.20
C ARG A 206 5.94 -12.40 2.43
N VAL A 207 4.77 -12.94 2.11
CA VAL A 207 3.68 -12.19 1.50
C VAL A 207 2.70 -11.75 2.59
N ALA A 208 2.40 -10.46 2.61
CA ALA A 208 1.36 -9.84 3.43
C ALA A 208 0.36 -9.10 2.53
N LEU A 209 -0.76 -8.71 3.12
CA LEU A 209 -1.85 -8.00 2.48
C LEU A 209 -2.09 -6.69 3.24
N ASP A 210 -2.39 -5.57 2.58
CA ASP A 210 -2.86 -4.38 3.27
C ASP A 210 -4.39 -4.20 3.16
N THR A 211 -4.96 -3.52 4.13
CA THR A 211 -6.42 -3.35 4.24
C THR A 211 -6.97 -2.17 3.44
N THR A 212 -6.16 -1.54 2.65
CA THR A 212 -6.49 -0.31 1.93
C THR A 212 -7.85 -0.39 1.24
N MET A 213 -8.73 0.57 1.54
CA MET A 213 -10.10 0.69 1.02
C MET A 213 -11.05 -0.46 1.38
N ALA A 214 -10.56 -1.66 1.66
CA ALA A 214 -11.38 -2.81 2.00
C ALA A 214 -12.25 -2.53 3.25
N PHE A 215 -13.44 -3.11 3.28
CA PHE A 215 -14.42 -2.97 4.37
C PHE A 215 -15.03 -1.57 4.53
N THR A 216 -14.72 -0.65 3.63
CA THR A 216 -15.41 0.64 3.58
C THR A 216 -16.72 0.50 2.81
N SER A 217 -17.74 1.26 3.18
CA SER A 217 -19.02 1.24 2.44
C SER A 217 -18.84 1.55 0.95
N PHE A 218 -17.81 2.32 0.60
CA PHE A 218 -17.49 2.62 -0.79
C PHE A 218 -17.02 1.37 -1.56
N ALA A 219 -16.08 0.61 -1.00
CA ALA A 219 -15.57 -0.61 -1.65
C ALA A 219 -16.61 -1.74 -1.64
N GLU A 220 -17.36 -1.89 -0.53
CA GLU A 220 -18.38 -2.94 -0.39
C GLU A 220 -19.53 -2.83 -1.41
N LEU A 221 -19.81 -1.64 -1.95
CA LEU A 221 -20.81 -1.47 -3.01
C LEU A 221 -20.36 -2.04 -4.35
N GLY A 222 -19.08 -1.96 -4.68
CA GLY A 222 -18.55 -2.40 -5.99
C GLY A 222 -17.82 -3.74 -5.95
N MET A 223 -17.10 -4.00 -4.87
CA MET A 223 -16.22 -5.17 -4.70
C MET A 223 -16.30 -5.70 -3.25
N PRO A 224 -17.45 -6.23 -2.85
CA PRO A 224 -17.69 -6.64 -1.47
C PRO A 224 -16.71 -7.73 -1.04
N PHE A 225 -16.25 -7.63 0.20
CA PHE A 225 -15.40 -8.67 0.79
C PHE A 225 -16.20 -9.97 1.00
N PRO A 226 -15.73 -11.10 0.48
CA PRO A 226 -16.43 -12.37 0.63
C PRO A 226 -16.40 -12.83 2.11
N GLN A 227 -17.54 -12.79 2.80
CA GLN A 227 -17.64 -13.10 4.23
C GLN A 227 -17.10 -14.50 4.59
N ARG A 228 -17.12 -15.46 3.66
CA ARG A 228 -16.50 -16.78 3.84
C ARG A 228 -14.99 -16.75 4.10
N LEU A 229 -14.33 -15.63 3.73
CA LEU A 229 -12.89 -15.44 3.96
C LEU A 229 -12.57 -14.84 5.34
N SER A 230 -13.55 -14.44 6.12
CA SER A 230 -13.32 -13.83 7.44
C SER A 230 -12.47 -14.68 8.40
N PRO A 231 -12.65 -16.03 8.48
CA PRO A 231 -11.75 -16.86 9.28
C PRO A 231 -10.30 -16.79 8.80
N ARG A 232 -10.06 -16.87 7.49
CA ARG A 232 -8.72 -16.77 6.88
C ARG A 232 -8.11 -15.38 7.13
N LEU A 233 -8.90 -14.31 7.00
CA LEU A 233 -8.47 -12.94 7.31
C LEU A 233 -8.00 -12.83 8.76
N ARG A 234 -8.74 -13.43 9.69
CA ARG A 234 -8.38 -13.46 11.10
C ARG A 234 -7.06 -14.20 11.33
N GLU A 235 -6.90 -15.38 10.77
CA GLU A 235 -5.69 -16.19 10.88
C GLU A 235 -4.48 -15.48 10.28
N LEU A 236 -4.59 -14.93 9.05
CA LEU A 236 -3.53 -14.16 8.41
C LEU A 236 -3.13 -12.92 9.21
N GLY A 237 -4.12 -12.19 9.77
CA GLY A 237 -3.82 -11.01 10.59
C GLY A 237 -3.04 -11.36 11.86
N LEU A 238 -3.43 -12.41 12.57
CA LEU A 238 -2.74 -12.89 13.78
C LEU A 238 -1.37 -13.52 13.46
N ALA A 239 -1.20 -14.06 12.25
CA ALA A 239 0.08 -14.59 11.75
C ALA A 239 1.06 -13.50 11.26
N GLY A 240 0.70 -12.21 11.35
CA GLY A 240 1.58 -11.13 10.91
C GLY A 240 1.48 -10.76 9.43
N LYS A 241 0.47 -11.26 8.73
CA LYS A 241 0.32 -11.16 7.27
C LYS A 241 -0.77 -10.20 6.80
N VAL A 242 -1.35 -9.41 7.70
CA VAL A 242 -2.25 -8.31 7.33
C VAL A 242 -1.78 -7.04 8.04
N VAL A 243 -1.72 -5.94 7.31
CA VAL A 243 -1.31 -4.62 7.82
C VAL A 243 -2.34 -3.55 7.48
N LEU A 244 -2.41 -2.50 8.25
CA LEU A 244 -3.26 -1.34 7.96
C LEU A 244 -2.74 -0.61 6.72
N GLY A 245 -3.66 -0.30 5.82
CA GLY A 245 -3.51 0.61 4.71
C GLY A 245 -4.81 1.42 4.51
N SER A 246 -4.72 2.64 3.98
CA SER A 246 -5.87 3.53 3.80
C SER A 246 -6.05 4.11 2.42
N ASP A 247 -4.99 4.26 1.63
CA ASP A 247 -4.94 5.04 0.38
C ASP A 247 -5.09 6.56 0.59
N PHE A 248 -4.95 7.02 1.83
CA PHE A 248 -4.98 8.45 2.14
C PHE A 248 -3.91 9.20 1.31
N PRO A 249 -4.18 10.35 0.74
CA PRO A 249 -5.38 11.19 0.85
C PRO A 249 -6.38 10.99 -0.29
N THR A 250 -6.13 10.06 -1.21
CA THR A 250 -6.86 9.92 -2.48
C THR A 250 -8.20 9.18 -2.30
N ILE A 251 -8.74 9.14 -1.10
CA ILE A 251 -9.96 8.41 -0.72
C ILE A 251 -11.21 9.30 -0.74
N PRO A 252 -12.40 8.73 -1.07
CA PRO A 252 -13.67 9.47 -1.11
C PRO A 252 -14.38 9.52 0.25
N HIS A 253 -13.85 8.89 1.27
CA HIS A 253 -14.43 8.79 2.61
C HIS A 253 -13.53 9.37 3.69
N ALA A 254 -14.03 9.51 4.92
CA ALA A 254 -13.20 9.89 6.06
C ALA A 254 -12.20 8.79 6.40
N TYR A 255 -10.96 9.16 6.81
CA TYR A 255 -9.95 8.19 7.26
C TYR A 255 -10.50 7.27 8.37
N ALA A 256 -11.22 7.85 9.32
CA ALA A 256 -11.85 7.09 10.41
C ALA A 256 -12.75 5.95 9.90
N HIS A 257 -13.38 6.12 8.73
CA HIS A 257 -14.24 5.10 8.14
C HIS A 257 -13.48 3.80 7.79
N GLN A 258 -12.19 3.88 7.47
CA GLN A 258 -11.34 2.70 7.31
C GLN A 258 -11.21 1.94 8.65
N LEU A 259 -11.01 2.66 9.75
CA LEU A 259 -10.90 2.07 11.09
C LEU A 259 -12.24 1.50 11.57
N ASP A 260 -13.35 2.21 11.31
CA ASP A 260 -14.71 1.73 11.61
C ASP A 260 -15.01 0.42 10.87
N GLY A 261 -14.56 0.31 9.59
CA GLY A 261 -14.69 -0.91 8.80
C GLY A 261 -13.95 -2.08 9.43
N LEU A 262 -12.70 -1.87 9.87
CA LEU A 262 -11.92 -2.92 10.54
C LEU A 262 -12.53 -3.36 11.87
N GLU A 263 -13.01 -2.42 12.68
CA GLU A 263 -13.69 -2.72 13.94
C GLU A 263 -14.99 -3.49 13.71
N GLY A 264 -15.75 -3.08 12.68
CA GLY A 264 -17.01 -3.71 12.28
C GLY A 264 -16.91 -5.18 11.87
N LEU A 265 -15.70 -5.66 11.52
CA LEU A 265 -15.45 -7.07 11.24
C LEU A 265 -15.63 -7.99 12.45
N GLY A 266 -15.54 -7.46 13.67
CA GLY A 266 -15.70 -8.25 14.91
C GLY A 266 -14.61 -9.31 15.13
N LEU A 267 -13.42 -9.17 14.54
CA LEU A 267 -12.33 -10.15 14.63
C LEU A 267 -11.54 -10.10 15.95
N GLY A 268 -11.88 -9.15 16.83
CA GLY A 268 -11.36 -9.01 18.19
C GLY A 268 -10.18 -8.05 18.33
N GLY A 269 -9.93 -7.62 19.58
CA GLY A 269 -8.91 -6.62 19.89
C GLY A 269 -7.48 -7.05 19.56
N ASP A 270 -7.15 -8.34 19.70
CA ASP A 270 -5.82 -8.88 19.35
C ASP A 270 -5.55 -8.74 17.85
N TRP A 271 -6.55 -9.02 17.02
CA TRP A 271 -6.45 -8.84 15.57
C TRP A 271 -6.26 -7.37 15.20
N LEU A 272 -7.03 -6.47 15.81
CA LEU A 272 -6.89 -5.03 15.57
C LEU A 272 -5.50 -4.52 15.99
N ARG A 273 -4.98 -4.96 17.13
CA ARG A 273 -3.62 -4.62 17.57
C ARG A 273 -2.57 -5.11 16.57
N ALA A 274 -2.70 -6.37 16.15
CA ALA A 274 -1.79 -6.96 15.19
C ALA A 274 -1.78 -6.16 13.87
N VAL A 275 -2.94 -5.92 13.28
CA VAL A 275 -3.09 -5.28 11.96
C VAL A 275 -2.73 -3.80 12.00
N CYS A 276 -3.16 -3.07 13.02
CA CYS A 276 -3.00 -1.61 13.06
C CYS A 276 -1.64 -1.15 13.59
N TRP A 277 -0.84 -2.06 14.16
CA TRP A 277 0.46 -1.71 14.73
C TRP A 277 1.52 -2.80 14.58
N GLU A 278 1.33 -3.96 15.24
CA GLU A 278 2.41 -4.91 15.49
C GLU A 278 3.00 -5.51 14.21
N ASN A 279 2.14 -5.85 13.24
CA ASN A 279 2.56 -6.49 12.01
C ASN A 279 3.41 -5.55 11.15
N ALA A 280 2.98 -4.29 11.05
CA ALA A 280 3.72 -3.27 10.31
C ALA A 280 5.09 -2.97 10.97
N ILE A 281 5.15 -2.83 12.30
CA ILE A 281 6.41 -2.60 13.03
C ILE A 281 7.43 -3.73 12.84
N ARG A 282 6.96 -4.98 12.73
CA ARG A 282 7.85 -6.12 12.43
C ARG A 282 8.33 -6.17 10.97
N MET A 283 7.67 -5.44 10.10
CA MET A 283 7.93 -5.45 8.67
C MET A 283 8.93 -4.36 8.25
N ILE A 284 8.88 -3.19 8.90
CA ILE A 284 9.66 -1.99 8.57
C ILE A 284 10.86 -1.78 9.47
#